data_8f098114af94600986ae43d73a345bf2
#
_entry.id   8f098114af94600986ae43d73a345bf2
#
_cell.length_a   1.000
_cell.length_b   1.000
_cell.length_c   1.000
_cell.angle_alpha   90.00
_cell.angle_beta   90.00
_cell.angle_gamma   90.00
#
_symmetry.space_group_name_H-M   'P 1'
#
loop_
_entity.id
_entity.type
_entity.pdbx_description
1 polymer ?
#
loop_
_entity_poly.entity_id
_entity_poly.type
_entity_poly.pdbx_seq_one_letter_code
_entity_poly.pdbx_strand_id
1 'polypeptide(L)'
;MKIISDINHQTLPPSVATIGFFDGVHRGHRFLINQVKEVAAKDGLYSALITFPVHPRQVIQTAYRPQLLSSPTEKLELLETMQVDYCFLLPFTQELSLFSAREFMQLLRNKFNIHTLVIGYDHRFGHNRSENFEDYCRYGEELNIYIVRARAYTDKEGKISSSVIRQLLKKVK
;
A
#
# COMPACT_ATOMS: atom_id res chain seq x y z
N MET A 1 10.54 3.53 -12.22
CA MET A 1 9.52 2.64 -11.63
C MET A 1 8.84 1.84 -12.73
N LYS A 2 8.81 0.54 -12.59
CA LYS A 2 8.11 -0.32 -13.54
C LYS A 2 6.71 -0.60 -13.01
N ILE A 3 5.68 -0.23 -13.79
CA ILE A 3 4.28 -0.45 -13.41
C ILE A 3 3.85 -1.80 -13.96
N ILE A 4 3.34 -2.66 -13.09
CA ILE A 4 2.89 -4.00 -13.46
C ILE A 4 1.42 -4.16 -13.07
N SER A 5 0.56 -4.38 -14.07
CA SER A 5 -0.87 -4.61 -13.89
C SER A 5 -1.29 -6.03 -14.24
N ASP A 6 -0.46 -6.76 -14.99
CA ASP A 6 -0.69 -8.17 -15.31
C ASP A 6 0.50 -9.00 -14.86
N ILE A 7 0.27 -9.91 -13.90
CA ILE A 7 1.30 -10.72 -13.26
C ILE A 7 1.27 -12.19 -13.70
N ASN A 8 0.38 -12.55 -14.62
CA ASN A 8 0.10 -13.96 -14.88
C ASN A 8 1.24 -14.70 -15.60
N HIS A 9 2.20 -13.99 -16.16
CA HIS A 9 3.28 -14.60 -16.97
C HIS A 9 4.67 -14.07 -16.66
N GLN A 10 4.85 -13.38 -15.52
CA GLN A 10 6.15 -12.80 -15.18
C GLN A 10 6.74 -13.44 -13.93
N THR A 11 8.03 -13.75 -14.00
CA THR A 11 8.82 -14.04 -12.82
C THR A 11 9.30 -12.73 -12.22
N LEU A 12 8.89 -12.45 -11.00
CA LEU A 12 9.24 -11.21 -10.31
C LEU A 12 10.37 -11.47 -9.31
N PRO A 13 11.33 -10.55 -9.20
CA PRO A 13 12.38 -10.67 -8.19
C PRO A 13 11.80 -10.46 -6.79
N PRO A 14 12.48 -10.98 -5.75
CA PRO A 14 12.02 -10.75 -4.38
C PRO A 14 12.08 -9.28 -4.03
N SER A 15 11.02 -8.78 -3.39
CA SER A 15 10.90 -7.36 -3.10
C SER A 15 10.40 -7.09 -1.70
N VAL A 16 10.67 -5.86 -1.25
CA VAL A 16 10.08 -5.25 -0.05
C VAL A 16 8.97 -4.35 -0.53
N ALA A 17 7.78 -4.50 0.02
CA ALA A 17 6.61 -3.76 -0.44
C ALA A 17 5.80 -3.18 0.70
N THR A 18 4.99 -2.20 0.37
CA THR A 18 3.91 -1.72 1.23
C THR A 18 2.63 -1.59 0.41
N ILE A 19 1.50 -1.62 1.09
CA ILE A 19 0.17 -1.57 0.48
C ILE A 19 -0.47 -0.23 0.80
N GLY A 20 -1.05 0.42 -0.18
CA GLY A 20 -1.81 1.63 0.04
C GLY A 20 -2.48 2.14 -1.21
N PHE A 21 -3.49 2.96 -1.05
CA PHE A 21 -4.09 3.65 -2.19
C PHE A 21 -3.26 4.88 -2.60
N PHE A 22 -2.59 5.52 -1.65
CA PHE A 22 -1.65 6.62 -1.86
C PHE A 22 -2.26 7.85 -2.53
N ASP A 23 -3.52 8.15 -2.24
CA ASP A 23 -4.17 9.34 -2.82
C ASP A 23 -3.44 10.62 -2.42
N GLY A 24 -3.03 11.40 -3.43
CA GLY A 24 -2.31 12.66 -3.25
C GLY A 24 -0.82 12.50 -2.95
N VAL A 25 -0.35 11.28 -2.69
CA VAL A 25 1.05 10.98 -2.34
C VAL A 25 1.62 12.02 -1.36
N HIS A 26 0.92 12.21 -0.24
CA HIS A 26 1.27 13.22 0.75
C HIS A 26 2.54 12.83 1.55
N ARG A 27 2.96 13.71 2.46
CA ARG A 27 4.21 13.53 3.23
C ARG A 27 4.24 12.21 4.01
N GLY A 28 3.11 11.81 4.58
CA GLY A 28 3.00 10.52 5.29
C GLY A 28 3.24 9.34 4.37
N HIS A 29 2.69 9.38 3.15
CA HIS A 29 2.94 8.34 2.14
C HIS A 29 4.41 8.31 1.75
N ARG A 30 5.02 9.48 1.53
CA ARG A 30 6.44 9.59 1.16
C ARG A 30 7.34 9.05 2.26
N PHE A 31 7.00 9.32 3.51
CA PHE A 31 7.73 8.79 4.66
C PHE A 31 7.69 7.26 4.71
N LEU A 32 6.50 6.69 4.48
CA LEU A 32 6.33 5.24 4.41
C LEU A 32 7.11 4.63 3.25
N ILE A 33 7.01 5.22 2.07
CA ILE A 33 7.71 4.74 0.88
C ILE A 33 9.23 4.78 1.07
N ASN A 34 9.75 5.83 1.71
CA ASN A 34 11.17 5.91 2.00
C ASN A 34 11.63 4.81 2.94
N GLN A 35 10.80 4.40 3.90
CA GLN A 35 11.12 3.27 4.77
C GLN A 35 11.17 1.95 3.98
N VAL A 36 10.28 1.76 3.00
CA VAL A 36 10.34 0.60 2.11
C VAL A 36 11.68 0.58 1.36
N LYS A 37 12.10 1.71 0.84
CA LYS A 37 13.37 1.84 0.11
C LYS A 37 14.58 1.56 1.02
N GLU A 38 14.55 2.05 2.26
CA GLU A 38 15.61 1.80 3.24
C GLU A 38 15.75 0.30 3.53
N VAL A 39 14.63 -0.38 3.79
CA VAL A 39 14.64 -1.83 4.07
C VAL A 39 15.12 -2.60 2.83
N ALA A 40 14.64 -2.24 1.66
CA ALA A 40 15.04 -2.89 0.42
C ALA A 40 16.56 -2.76 0.19
N ALA A 41 17.11 -1.56 0.36
CA ALA A 41 18.54 -1.32 0.19
C ALA A 41 19.36 -2.12 1.21
N LYS A 42 18.92 -2.17 2.46
CA LYS A 42 19.60 -2.91 3.53
C LYS A 42 19.65 -4.41 3.24
N ASP A 43 18.55 -4.96 2.73
CA ASP A 43 18.41 -6.40 2.49
C ASP A 43 18.82 -6.83 1.09
N GLY A 44 19.24 -5.89 0.23
CA GLY A 44 19.61 -6.20 -1.15
C GLY A 44 18.44 -6.65 -2.01
N LEU A 45 17.23 -6.15 -1.72
CA LEU A 45 16.00 -6.50 -2.42
C LEU A 45 15.49 -5.30 -3.23
N TYR A 46 14.54 -5.56 -4.12
CA TYR A 46 13.85 -4.49 -4.85
C TYR A 46 12.79 -3.85 -3.99
N SER A 47 12.53 -2.57 -4.25
CA SER A 47 11.46 -1.83 -3.58
C SER A 47 10.20 -1.86 -4.43
N ALA A 48 9.03 -2.00 -3.79
CA ALA A 48 7.77 -2.12 -4.49
C ALA A 48 6.64 -1.44 -3.73
N LEU A 49 5.65 -0.99 -4.48
CA LEU A 49 4.39 -0.51 -3.92
C LEU A 49 3.26 -1.37 -4.48
N ILE A 50 2.27 -1.65 -3.65
CA ILE A 50 1.03 -2.30 -4.06
C ILE A 50 -0.07 -1.26 -3.91
N THR A 51 -0.66 -0.86 -5.02
CA THR A 51 -1.73 0.13 -5.04
C THR A 51 -2.88 -0.30 -5.93
N PHE A 52 -3.95 0.44 -5.92
CA PHE A 52 -5.19 0.07 -6.59
C PHE A 52 -5.59 1.19 -7.56
N PRO A 53 -6.12 0.84 -8.76
CA PRO A 53 -6.59 1.86 -9.72
C PRO A 53 -7.83 2.59 -9.24
N VAL A 54 -8.67 1.91 -8.44
CA VAL A 54 -9.91 2.45 -7.88
C VAL A 54 -9.84 2.34 -6.37
N HIS A 55 -10.37 3.34 -5.65
CA HIS A 55 -10.37 3.32 -4.19
C HIS A 55 -11.11 2.07 -3.68
N PRO A 56 -10.48 1.25 -2.81
CA PRO A 56 -11.08 0.00 -2.35
C PRO A 56 -12.48 0.16 -1.75
N ARG A 57 -12.72 1.25 -1.01
CA ARG A 57 -14.03 1.52 -0.43
C ARG A 57 -15.11 1.71 -1.49
N GLN A 58 -14.76 2.22 -2.67
CA GLN A 58 -15.70 2.42 -3.77
C GLN A 58 -16.19 1.08 -4.36
N VAL A 59 -15.37 0.05 -4.27
CA VAL A 59 -15.73 -1.31 -4.69
C VAL A 59 -16.69 -1.95 -3.68
N ILE A 60 -16.44 -1.77 -2.39
CA ILE A 60 -17.25 -2.33 -1.30
C ILE A 60 -18.57 -1.57 -1.16
N GLN A 61 -18.54 -0.24 -1.27
CA GLN A 61 -19.70 0.65 -1.17
C GLN A 61 -19.87 1.36 -2.51
N THR A 62 -20.69 0.81 -3.41
CA THR A 62 -20.82 1.31 -4.77
C THR A 62 -21.34 2.76 -4.85
N ALA A 63 -22.06 3.21 -3.82
CA ALA A 63 -22.54 4.59 -3.75
C ALA A 63 -21.47 5.58 -3.26
N TYR A 64 -20.34 5.07 -2.75
CA TYR A 64 -19.27 5.91 -2.24
C TYR A 64 -18.55 6.60 -3.41
N ARG A 65 -18.40 7.90 -3.28
CA ARG A 65 -17.69 8.73 -4.27
C ARG A 65 -16.62 9.54 -3.54
N PRO A 66 -15.37 9.03 -3.48
CA PRO A 66 -14.30 9.74 -2.79
C PRO A 66 -13.94 11.02 -3.54
N GLN A 67 -13.62 12.06 -2.80
CA GLN A 67 -13.01 13.26 -3.35
C GLN A 67 -11.49 13.01 -3.40
N LEU A 68 -11.02 12.57 -4.56
CA LEU A 68 -9.62 12.22 -4.73
C LEU A 68 -8.74 13.47 -4.78
N LEU A 69 -7.57 13.41 -4.14
CA LEU A 69 -6.57 14.46 -4.17
C LEU A 69 -5.77 14.45 -5.47
N SER A 70 -5.71 13.31 -6.12
CA SER A 70 -5.03 13.14 -7.40
C SER A 70 -5.83 12.20 -8.29
N SER A 71 -5.76 12.42 -9.62
CA SER A 71 -6.27 11.45 -10.58
C SER A 71 -5.39 10.19 -10.56
N PRO A 72 -5.86 9.05 -11.13
CA PRO A 72 -5.03 7.86 -11.23
C PRO A 72 -3.71 8.11 -11.95
N THR A 73 -3.73 8.89 -13.03
CA THR A 73 -2.52 9.23 -13.79
C THR A 73 -1.57 10.09 -12.96
N GLU A 74 -2.08 11.14 -12.32
CA GLU A 74 -1.29 12.02 -11.45
C GLU A 74 -0.67 11.24 -10.29
N LYS A 75 -1.43 10.32 -9.70
CA LYS A 75 -0.94 9.47 -8.62
C LYS A 75 0.28 8.66 -9.07
N LEU A 76 0.20 8.00 -10.22
CA LEU A 76 1.30 7.21 -10.73
C LEU A 76 2.52 8.07 -11.06
N GLU A 77 2.32 9.26 -11.61
CA GLU A 77 3.40 10.21 -11.87
C GLU A 77 4.09 10.64 -10.57
N LEU A 78 3.31 10.93 -9.53
CA LEU A 78 3.85 11.30 -8.22
C LEU A 78 4.61 10.14 -7.58
N LEU A 79 4.10 8.92 -7.68
CA LEU A 79 4.78 7.74 -7.18
C LEU A 79 6.08 7.48 -7.91
N GLU A 80 6.12 7.74 -9.22
CA GLU A 80 7.34 7.59 -10.01
C GLU A 80 8.46 8.49 -9.50
N THR A 81 8.14 9.68 -9.00
CA THR A 81 9.14 10.58 -8.41
C THR A 81 9.81 9.99 -7.16
N MET A 82 9.22 9.01 -6.54
CA MET A 82 9.78 8.34 -5.36
C MET A 82 10.87 7.32 -5.70
N GLN A 83 11.02 6.99 -6.98
CA GLN A 83 12.09 6.10 -7.47
C GLN A 83 12.08 4.71 -6.81
N VAL A 84 10.89 4.13 -6.63
CA VAL A 84 10.76 2.72 -6.28
C VAL A 84 10.95 1.87 -7.55
N ASP A 85 11.35 0.62 -7.37
CA ASP A 85 11.63 -0.26 -8.51
C ASP A 85 10.35 -0.72 -9.20
N TYR A 86 9.32 -1.07 -8.44
CA TYR A 86 8.06 -1.61 -8.98
C TYR A 86 6.85 -0.95 -8.35
N CYS A 87 5.80 -0.82 -9.15
CA CYS A 87 4.46 -0.48 -8.68
C CYS A 87 3.49 -1.54 -9.19
N PHE A 88 2.97 -2.34 -8.29
CA PHE A 88 1.98 -3.36 -8.63
C PHE A 88 0.59 -2.74 -8.54
N LEU A 89 -0.03 -2.57 -9.71
CA LEU A 89 -1.36 -1.99 -9.80
C LEU A 89 -2.39 -3.12 -9.77
N LEU A 90 -2.91 -3.38 -8.58
CA LEU A 90 -3.79 -4.51 -8.31
C LEU A 90 -5.25 -4.09 -8.40
N PRO A 91 -6.04 -4.65 -9.33
CA PRO A 91 -7.48 -4.37 -9.36
C PRO A 91 -8.14 -4.86 -8.07
N PHE A 92 -8.83 -3.96 -7.37
CA PHE A 92 -9.56 -4.31 -6.17
C PHE A 92 -10.99 -4.68 -6.55
N THR A 93 -11.27 -5.98 -6.54
CA THR A 93 -12.57 -6.54 -6.95
C THR A 93 -13.42 -6.88 -5.73
N GLN A 94 -14.71 -7.14 -5.93
CA GLN A 94 -15.59 -7.66 -4.90
C GLN A 94 -15.04 -8.96 -4.31
N GLU A 95 -14.51 -9.83 -5.15
CA GLU A 95 -13.89 -11.09 -4.72
C GLU A 95 -12.69 -10.82 -3.80
N LEU A 96 -11.78 -9.95 -4.20
CA LEU A 96 -10.62 -9.62 -3.40
C LEU A 96 -11.01 -8.97 -2.07
N SER A 97 -12.11 -8.21 -2.05
CA SER A 97 -12.60 -7.56 -0.82
C SER A 97 -12.99 -8.55 0.27
N LEU A 98 -13.27 -9.80 -0.10
CA LEU A 98 -13.64 -10.86 0.84
C LEU A 98 -12.44 -11.64 1.36
N PHE A 99 -11.24 -11.41 0.83
CA PHE A 99 -10.04 -12.09 1.29
C PHE A 99 -9.73 -11.70 2.72
N SER A 100 -9.42 -12.70 3.56
CA SER A 100 -8.82 -12.43 4.86
C SER A 100 -7.44 -11.80 4.68
N ALA A 101 -6.91 -11.21 5.75
CA ALA A 101 -5.55 -10.66 5.70
C ALA A 101 -4.54 -11.74 5.32
N ARG A 102 -4.68 -12.94 5.89
CA ARG A 102 -3.79 -14.06 5.58
C ARG A 102 -3.87 -14.46 4.11
N GLU A 103 -5.08 -14.57 3.57
CA GLU A 103 -5.27 -14.90 2.14
C GLU A 103 -4.66 -13.83 1.23
N PHE A 104 -4.83 -12.57 1.59
CA PHE A 104 -4.24 -11.46 0.84
C PHE A 104 -2.72 -11.51 0.88
N MET A 105 -2.13 -11.76 2.05
CA MET A 105 -0.67 -11.91 2.20
C MET A 105 -0.15 -13.10 1.39
N GLN A 106 -0.89 -14.20 1.36
CA GLN A 106 -0.55 -15.35 0.55
C GLN A 106 -0.52 -15.01 -0.95
N LEU A 107 -1.49 -14.23 -1.40
CA LEU A 107 -1.53 -13.73 -2.77
C LEU A 107 -0.27 -12.91 -3.08
N LEU A 108 0.11 -12.00 -2.19
CA LEU A 108 1.30 -11.17 -2.36
C LEU A 108 2.57 -12.03 -2.45
N ARG A 109 2.67 -13.04 -1.61
CA ARG A 109 3.83 -13.94 -1.61
C ARG A 109 3.91 -14.78 -2.88
N ASN A 110 2.79 -15.34 -3.29
CA ASN A 110 2.74 -16.28 -4.40
C ASN A 110 2.79 -15.62 -5.77
N LYS A 111 2.12 -14.48 -5.93
CA LYS A 111 1.98 -13.81 -7.22
C LYS A 111 3.00 -12.71 -7.45
N PHE A 112 3.37 -11.98 -6.39
CA PHE A 112 4.27 -10.83 -6.52
C PHE A 112 5.65 -11.09 -5.95
N ASN A 113 5.87 -12.27 -5.38
CA ASN A 113 7.15 -12.63 -4.74
C ASN A 113 7.58 -11.62 -3.67
N ILE A 114 6.61 -11.15 -2.86
CA ILE A 114 6.90 -10.24 -1.76
C ILE A 114 7.62 -10.99 -0.65
N HIS A 115 8.82 -10.58 -0.34
CA HIS A 115 9.67 -11.16 0.70
C HIS A 115 9.45 -10.47 2.04
N THR A 116 9.25 -9.15 2.02
CA THR A 116 9.07 -8.33 3.22
C THR A 116 7.92 -7.36 2.98
N LEU A 117 7.02 -7.25 3.96
CA LEU A 117 5.89 -6.35 3.91
C LEU A 117 6.05 -5.30 5.01
N VAL A 118 6.17 -4.04 4.60
CA VAL A 118 6.20 -2.91 5.52
C VAL A 118 4.76 -2.43 5.68
N ILE A 119 4.25 -2.50 6.90
CA ILE A 119 2.86 -2.13 7.19
C ILE A 119 2.85 -0.75 7.82
N GLY A 120 2.06 0.18 7.25
CA GLY A 120 1.89 1.52 7.79
C GLY A 120 1.44 1.46 9.25
N TYR A 121 1.86 2.44 10.04
CA TYR A 121 1.68 2.42 11.51
C TYR A 121 0.23 2.14 11.92
N ASP A 122 -0.73 2.75 11.24
CA ASP A 122 -2.17 2.56 11.52
C ASP A 122 -2.89 1.77 10.44
N HIS A 123 -2.16 1.16 9.52
CA HIS A 123 -2.79 0.48 8.39
C HIS A 123 -3.31 -0.89 8.79
N ARG A 124 -4.52 -1.19 8.36
CA ARG A 124 -5.13 -2.51 8.47
C ARG A 124 -5.68 -2.91 7.12
N PHE A 125 -5.55 -4.17 6.78
CA PHE A 125 -6.04 -4.73 5.53
C PHE A 125 -6.71 -6.08 5.79
N GLY A 126 -7.34 -6.63 4.76
CA GLY A 126 -8.13 -7.84 4.86
C GLY A 126 -9.61 -7.52 5.17
N HIS A 127 -10.44 -8.53 4.96
CA HIS A 127 -11.87 -8.39 5.19
C HIS A 127 -12.14 -8.05 6.66
N ASN A 128 -13.01 -7.06 6.89
CA ASN A 128 -13.39 -6.54 8.20
C ASN A 128 -12.29 -5.81 8.98
N ARG A 129 -11.05 -5.81 8.52
CA ARG A 129 -9.92 -5.12 9.18
C ARG A 129 -9.83 -5.42 10.67
N SER A 130 -10.05 -6.68 11.04
CA SER A 130 -10.12 -7.10 12.44
C SER A 130 -8.76 -7.45 13.04
N GLU A 131 -7.77 -7.71 12.20
CA GLU A 131 -6.44 -8.11 12.63
C GLU A 131 -5.63 -6.92 13.13
N ASN A 132 -4.71 -7.21 14.07
CA ASN A 132 -3.72 -6.25 14.56
C ASN A 132 -2.33 -6.60 14.00
N PHE A 133 -1.31 -5.83 14.39
CA PHE A 133 0.05 -6.04 13.90
C PHE A 133 0.60 -7.42 14.28
N GLU A 134 0.30 -7.90 15.47
CA GLU A 134 0.76 -9.22 15.93
C GLU A 134 0.17 -10.34 15.08
N ASP A 135 -1.08 -10.18 14.64
CA ASP A 135 -1.70 -11.14 13.72
C ASP A 135 -0.97 -11.18 12.39
N TYR A 136 -0.58 -10.02 11.84
CA TYR A 136 0.19 -9.96 10.61
C TYR A 136 1.55 -10.63 10.75
N CYS A 137 2.22 -10.45 11.89
CA CYS A 137 3.49 -11.10 12.17
C CYS A 137 3.35 -12.62 12.19
N ARG A 138 2.28 -13.13 12.81
CA ARG A 138 2.00 -14.56 12.87
C ARG A 138 1.75 -15.13 11.47
N TYR A 139 0.96 -14.43 10.66
CA TYR A 139 0.73 -14.85 9.27
C TYR A 139 2.01 -14.79 8.44
N GLY A 140 2.85 -13.81 8.69
CA GLY A 140 4.14 -13.69 8.03
C GLY A 140 5.03 -14.88 8.31
N GLU A 141 5.09 -15.35 9.55
CA GLU A 141 5.84 -16.55 9.91
C GLU A 141 5.33 -17.78 9.15
N GLU A 142 4.01 -17.94 9.07
CA GLU A 142 3.39 -19.05 8.35
C GLU A 142 3.65 -19.00 6.83
N LEU A 143 3.67 -17.80 6.27
CA LEU A 143 3.76 -17.58 4.81
C LEU A 143 5.18 -17.25 4.34
N ASN A 144 6.13 -17.20 5.25
CA ASN A 144 7.52 -16.87 4.94
C ASN A 144 7.67 -15.43 4.40
N ILE A 145 6.96 -14.49 5.04
CA ILE A 145 7.03 -13.06 4.76
C ILE A 145 7.52 -12.35 6.03
N TYR A 146 8.57 -11.55 5.90
CA TYR A 146 9.02 -10.69 6.99
C TYR A 146 8.07 -9.49 7.12
N ILE A 147 7.66 -9.19 8.34
CA ILE A 147 6.74 -8.08 8.61
C ILE A 147 7.49 -6.98 9.37
N VAL A 148 7.44 -5.78 8.82
CA VAL A 148 8.07 -4.59 9.41
C VAL A 148 6.97 -3.57 9.69
N ARG A 149 6.91 -3.08 10.93
CA ARG A 149 6.00 -1.98 11.27
C ARG A 149 6.67 -0.66 10.94
N ALA A 150 6.04 0.13 10.10
CA ALA A 150 6.54 1.45 9.76
C ALA A 150 6.50 2.38 10.97
N ARG A 151 7.46 3.29 11.04
CA ARG A 151 7.42 4.39 12.00
C ARG A 151 6.31 5.36 11.59
N ALA A 152 5.59 5.89 12.58
CA ALA A 152 4.56 6.89 12.33
C ALA A 152 5.19 8.20 11.87
N TYR A 153 4.59 8.84 10.86
CA TYR A 153 4.97 10.19 10.48
C TYR A 153 4.16 11.20 11.28
N THR A 154 4.86 12.08 11.98
CA THR A 154 4.25 13.20 12.68
C THR A 154 5.02 14.47 12.35
N ASP A 155 4.30 15.56 12.14
CA ASP A 155 4.90 16.88 12.04
C ASP A 155 4.44 17.76 13.20
N LYS A 156 4.84 19.03 13.17
CA LYS A 156 4.50 19.98 14.26
C LYS A 156 3.00 20.23 14.41
N GLU A 157 2.22 19.92 13.37
CA GLU A 157 0.78 20.16 13.35
C GLU A 157 -0.05 18.88 13.57
N GLY A 158 0.63 17.75 13.80
CA GLY A 158 -0.01 16.47 14.06
C GLY A 158 0.04 15.50 12.89
N LYS A 159 -0.85 14.51 12.94
CA LYS A 159 -0.88 13.44 11.96
C LYS A 159 -1.46 13.90 10.62
N ILE A 160 -0.75 13.60 9.52
CA ILE A 160 -1.21 13.89 8.17
C ILE A 160 -1.85 12.64 7.57
N SER A 161 -3.03 12.82 6.96
CA SER A 161 -3.72 11.79 6.20
C SER A 161 -4.45 12.43 5.02
N SER A 162 -4.80 11.62 4.03
CA SER A 162 -5.59 12.11 2.90
C SER A 162 -6.93 12.69 3.35
N SER A 163 -7.54 12.12 4.37
CA SER A 163 -8.80 12.62 4.94
C SER A 163 -8.64 14.01 5.53
N VAL A 164 -7.55 14.25 6.28
CA VAL A 164 -7.25 15.56 6.87
C VAL A 164 -7.04 16.60 5.77
N ILE A 165 -6.27 16.26 4.75
CA ILE A 165 -6.00 17.17 3.63
C ILE A 165 -7.30 17.52 2.89
N ARG A 166 -8.17 16.54 2.65
CA ARG A 166 -9.47 16.79 2.00
C ARG A 166 -10.34 17.73 2.82
N GLN A 167 -10.37 17.57 4.13
CA GLN A 167 -11.13 18.45 5.02
C GLN A 167 -10.59 19.88 4.99
N LEU A 168 -9.26 20.04 5.02
CA LEU A 168 -8.64 21.37 4.94
C LEU A 168 -8.97 22.07 3.62
N LEU A 169 -8.95 21.34 2.50
CA LEU A 169 -9.31 21.89 1.20
C LEU A 169 -10.78 22.33 1.14
N LYS A 170 -11.69 21.62 1.81
CA LYS A 170 -13.11 22.03 1.90
C LYS A 170 -13.29 23.33 2.65
N LYS A 171 -12.48 23.60 3.67
CA LYS A 171 -12.56 24.84 4.46
C LYS A 171 -12.08 26.07 3.70
N VAL A 172 -11.28 25.90 2.67
CA VAL A 172 -10.74 27.00 1.85
C VAL A 172 -11.76 27.46 0.81
N LYS A 173 -12.77 26.67 0.53
CA LYS A 173 -13.87 27.06 -0.36
C LYS A 173 -14.93 27.78 0.46
#